data_7c1c28dd28d8b6c494dfb69cf09975d3
#
_entry.id   7c1c28dd28d8b6c494dfb69cf09975d3
#
_cell.length_a   1.000
_cell.length_b   1.000
_cell.length_c   1.000
_cell.angle_alpha   90.00
_cell.angle_beta   90.00
_cell.angle_gamma   90.00
#
_symmetry.space_group_name_H-M   'P 1'
#
loop_
_entity.id
_entity.type
_entity.pdbx_description
1 polymer ?
#
loop_
_entity_poly.entity_id
_entity_poly.type
_entity_poly.pdbx_seq_one_letter_code
_entity_poly.pdbx_strand_id
1 'polypeptide(L)'
;MSTGRKGMDRRSVIAGVTTTGIASLAERSAHGASETSLPGSTAVPRNFPPPSTISKAAQDYLRKGAMQPPPAPVPAPEDVAGWHAYVAAGNAPLPVEMILKIPGVDVETRQMGGATVYLATPKGLSEADRRKAHLSIHGGGWVLFGGRHAMALAKITAMQYGCVTYAVDYRMPPEHPFPAGLNDCFAVYRALLKDFGARNMLVSGGSAGGNLAAALMLKIRDAGLEKPSALILQTPVTDLTNAGDSWQVLYGLDPVLRDPDGVGSTELYLNGNDPRQPYLSPLFGDLATAFPPTHLITGTRDRLLSDTVRMHAALRAANVEADLYVSEAMPHAGFGQQTPEDQAILSDTRKWLNGRWPRA
;
A
#
# COMPACT_ATOMS: atom_id res chain seq x y z
N MET A 1 -70.90 26.06 0.13
CA MET A 1 -70.34 25.58 -1.12
C MET A 1 -68.85 25.29 -0.89
N SER A 2 -68.52 24.04 -0.69
CA SER A 2 -67.15 23.60 -0.32
C SER A 2 -66.51 22.97 -1.57
N THR A 3 -65.35 23.46 -1.95
CA THR A 3 -64.54 22.85 -3.02
C THR A 3 -63.34 22.16 -2.36
N GLY A 4 -63.43 20.81 -2.26
CA GLY A 4 -62.36 19.98 -1.76
C GLY A 4 -61.19 19.87 -2.74
N ARG A 5 -59.97 20.12 -2.27
CA ARG A 5 -58.74 19.76 -2.96
C ARG A 5 -58.39 18.30 -2.63
N LYS A 6 -58.42 17.42 -3.61
CA LYS A 6 -57.88 16.08 -3.54
C LYS A 6 -56.33 16.14 -3.61
N GLY A 7 -55.66 15.70 -2.53
CA GLY A 7 -54.24 15.46 -2.50
C GLY A 7 -53.88 14.23 -3.33
N MET A 8 -52.87 14.37 -4.17
CA MET A 8 -52.33 13.28 -4.98
C MET A 8 -51.36 12.47 -4.14
N ASP A 9 -51.68 11.18 -4.00
CA ASP A 9 -50.90 10.18 -3.25
C ASP A 9 -49.63 9.84 -4.01
N ARG A 10 -48.45 9.96 -3.33
CA ARG A 10 -47.12 9.70 -3.86
C ARG A 10 -46.75 8.21 -4.01
N ARG A 11 -47.72 7.28 -3.92
CA ARG A 11 -47.49 5.84 -3.96
C ARG A 11 -47.81 5.15 -5.29
N SER A 12 -48.12 5.88 -6.37
CA SER A 12 -48.62 5.28 -7.61
C SER A 12 -47.69 5.43 -8.84
N VAL A 13 -46.36 5.64 -8.65
CA VAL A 13 -45.42 5.79 -9.77
C VAL A 13 -44.37 4.67 -9.85
N ILE A 14 -44.51 3.62 -9.02
CA ILE A 14 -43.63 2.43 -9.11
C ILE A 14 -44.49 1.17 -9.37
N ALA A 15 -45.17 1.15 -10.51
CA ALA A 15 -45.75 -0.09 -11.01
C ALA A 15 -45.86 0.00 -12.54
N GLY A 16 -44.86 -0.43 -13.24
CA GLY A 16 -44.88 -0.48 -14.73
C GLY A 16 -43.53 -0.77 -15.36
N VAL A 17 -42.73 -1.70 -14.83
CA VAL A 17 -41.67 -2.38 -15.60
C VAL A 17 -41.96 -3.87 -15.57
N THR A 18 -42.56 -4.32 -16.65
CA THR A 18 -42.91 -5.73 -16.91
C THR A 18 -41.65 -6.57 -17.01
N THR A 19 -41.62 -7.63 -16.23
CA THR A 19 -40.77 -8.81 -16.31
C THR A 19 -40.87 -9.49 -17.67
N THR A 20 -39.96 -9.11 -18.58
CA THR A 20 -39.65 -9.95 -19.76
C THR A 20 -38.21 -9.65 -20.19
N GLY A 21 -37.28 -10.56 -19.92
CA GLY A 21 -35.91 -10.45 -20.43
C GLY A 21 -34.78 -10.88 -19.52
N ILE A 22 -34.99 -11.75 -18.53
CA ILE A 22 -33.89 -12.43 -17.81
C ILE A 22 -34.00 -13.94 -18.08
N ALA A 23 -33.69 -14.33 -19.31
CA ALA A 23 -33.35 -15.73 -19.62
C ALA A 23 -32.49 -15.70 -20.89
N SER A 24 -31.21 -16.00 -20.73
CA SER A 24 -30.16 -16.28 -21.72
C SER A 24 -28.92 -15.33 -21.64
N LEU A 25 -28.22 -15.35 -20.51
CA LEU A 25 -26.82 -14.90 -20.42
C LEU A 25 -25.99 -15.80 -19.49
N ALA A 26 -26.34 -17.06 -19.43
CA ALA A 26 -25.53 -18.10 -18.82
C ALA A 26 -25.09 -19.06 -19.92
N GLU A 27 -24.14 -18.67 -20.75
CA GLU A 27 -23.27 -19.55 -21.56
C GLU A 27 -22.47 -18.67 -22.54
N ARG A 28 -21.41 -18.04 -22.04
CA ARG A 28 -20.19 -17.72 -22.82
C ARG A 28 -19.03 -17.65 -21.84
N SER A 29 -18.62 -18.82 -21.39
CA SER A 29 -17.30 -19.02 -20.79
C SER A 29 -16.21 -18.94 -21.87
N ALA A 30 -15.08 -18.40 -21.46
CA ALA A 30 -13.77 -18.60 -22.03
C ALA A 30 -13.57 -18.11 -23.48
N HIS A 31 -13.34 -16.82 -23.64
CA HIS A 31 -12.35 -16.32 -24.61
C HIS A 31 -11.78 -15.03 -24.00
N GLY A 32 -10.44 -14.91 -24.01
CA GLY A 32 -9.72 -13.79 -23.43
C GLY A 32 -10.39 -12.45 -23.74
N ALA A 33 -10.66 -11.69 -22.70
CA ALA A 33 -11.05 -10.31 -22.84
C ALA A 33 -9.85 -9.56 -23.44
N SER A 34 -9.81 -9.47 -24.74
CA SER A 34 -9.11 -8.39 -25.43
C SER A 34 -9.75 -7.12 -24.87
N GLU A 35 -9.08 -6.43 -23.98
CA GLU A 35 -9.43 -5.09 -23.60
C GLU A 35 -9.53 -4.27 -24.86
N THR A 36 -10.73 -3.85 -25.20
CA THR A 36 -10.94 -2.78 -26.17
C THR A 36 -10.50 -1.49 -25.49
N SER A 37 -9.18 -1.24 -25.48
CA SER A 37 -8.67 0.11 -25.33
C SER A 37 -9.41 0.97 -26.37
N LEU A 38 -9.98 2.08 -25.94
CA LEU A 38 -10.54 3.05 -26.86
C LEU A 38 -9.48 3.35 -27.93
N PRO A 39 -9.76 3.19 -29.23
CA PRO A 39 -8.76 3.38 -30.29
C PRO A 39 -8.15 4.77 -30.14
N GLY A 40 -6.84 4.84 -29.90
CA GLY A 40 -6.08 6.09 -29.85
C GLY A 40 -5.84 6.70 -28.47
N SER A 41 -6.15 6.05 -27.34
CA SER A 41 -5.76 6.55 -26.03
C SER A 41 -4.33 6.10 -25.65
N THR A 42 -3.34 6.71 -26.24
CA THR A 42 -2.03 6.76 -25.58
C THR A 42 -2.19 7.62 -24.32
N ALA A 43 -1.84 7.09 -23.16
CA ALA A 43 -1.87 7.86 -21.92
C ALA A 43 -0.99 9.11 -22.09
N VAL A 44 -1.63 10.29 -22.15
CA VAL A 44 -0.91 11.56 -22.22
C VAL A 44 -0.64 12.04 -20.81
N PRO A 45 0.62 12.27 -20.42
CA PRO A 45 0.93 12.74 -19.08
C PRO A 45 0.26 14.09 -18.83
N ARG A 46 -0.46 14.19 -17.71
CA ARG A 46 -1.09 15.43 -17.26
C ARG A 46 -0.07 16.33 -16.61
N ASN A 47 -0.17 17.62 -16.85
CA ASN A 47 0.68 18.61 -16.22
C ASN A 47 -0.19 19.73 -15.63
N PHE A 48 -0.47 19.67 -14.33
CA PHE A 48 -1.18 20.70 -13.60
C PHE A 48 -0.26 21.29 -12.52
N PRO A 49 -0.29 22.61 -12.30
CA PRO A 49 0.48 23.21 -11.23
C PRO A 49 0.05 22.65 -9.87
N PRO A 50 0.94 22.63 -8.87
CA PRO A 50 0.55 22.33 -7.51
C PRO A 50 -0.52 23.30 -7.01
N PRO A 51 -1.56 22.85 -6.29
CA PRO A 51 -2.60 23.73 -5.77
C PRO A 51 -2.05 24.66 -4.68
N SER A 52 -2.67 25.81 -4.50
CA SER A 52 -2.31 26.78 -3.45
C SER A 52 -2.77 26.36 -2.05
N THR A 53 -3.58 25.31 -1.95
CA THR A 53 -4.15 24.79 -0.70
C THR A 53 -3.15 23.99 0.15
N ILE A 54 -2.01 23.62 -0.42
CA ILE A 54 -0.94 22.90 0.29
C ILE A 54 0.25 23.82 0.60
N SER A 55 1.09 23.40 1.56
CA SER A 55 2.26 24.18 1.98
C SER A 55 3.22 24.46 0.82
N LYS A 56 4.02 25.52 0.98
CA LYS A 56 5.09 25.85 0.01
C LYS A 56 6.07 24.69 -0.16
N ALA A 57 6.41 23.97 0.91
CA ALA A 57 7.31 22.82 0.88
C ALA A 57 6.71 21.67 0.03
N ALA A 58 5.43 21.37 0.18
CA ALA A 58 4.75 20.37 -0.64
C ALA A 58 4.63 20.80 -2.11
N GLN A 59 4.35 22.08 -2.38
CA GLN A 59 4.33 22.62 -3.73
C GLN A 59 5.71 22.49 -4.41
N ASP A 60 6.79 22.80 -3.67
CA ASP A 60 8.16 22.72 -4.21
C ASP A 60 8.57 21.27 -4.46
N TYR A 61 8.16 20.34 -3.61
CA TYR A 61 8.35 18.89 -3.84
C TYR A 61 7.71 18.47 -5.18
N LEU A 62 6.45 18.83 -5.41
CA LEU A 62 5.74 18.48 -6.65
C LEU A 62 6.37 19.12 -7.89
N ARG A 63 6.77 20.41 -7.80
CA ARG A 63 7.47 21.10 -8.91
C ARG A 63 8.81 20.43 -9.25
N LYS A 64 9.59 20.09 -8.22
CA LYS A 64 10.86 19.39 -8.39
C LYS A 64 10.66 18.02 -9.02
N GLY A 65 9.64 17.28 -8.60
CA GLY A 65 9.29 15.99 -9.15
C GLY A 65 8.90 16.07 -10.64
N ALA A 66 8.10 17.08 -11.01
CA ALA A 66 7.70 17.30 -12.40
C ALA A 66 8.85 17.67 -13.35
N MET A 67 9.97 18.15 -12.80
CA MET A 67 11.17 18.52 -13.57
C MET A 67 12.18 17.38 -13.71
N GLN A 68 11.93 16.22 -13.12
CA GLN A 68 12.83 15.07 -13.26
C GLN A 68 12.79 14.50 -14.68
N PRO A 69 13.92 13.98 -15.19
CA PRO A 69 13.95 13.30 -16.48
C PRO A 69 13.02 12.09 -16.47
N PRO A 70 12.57 11.60 -17.63
CA PRO A 70 11.81 10.36 -17.71
C PRO A 70 12.49 9.23 -16.93
N PRO A 71 11.72 8.29 -16.34
CA PRO A 71 12.31 7.13 -15.69
C PRO A 71 13.13 6.31 -16.69
N ALA A 72 14.17 5.62 -16.19
CA ALA A 72 14.89 4.66 -17.01
C ALA A 72 13.92 3.56 -17.48
N PRO A 73 14.10 3.02 -18.70
CA PRO A 73 13.32 1.88 -19.14
C PRO A 73 13.46 0.70 -18.18
N VAL A 74 12.34 0.03 -17.94
CA VAL A 74 12.32 -1.19 -17.13
C VAL A 74 12.96 -2.33 -17.92
N PRO A 75 13.91 -3.08 -17.34
CA PRO A 75 14.50 -4.25 -18.00
C PRO A 75 13.47 -5.33 -18.28
N ALA A 76 13.69 -6.14 -19.32
CA ALA A 76 12.90 -7.35 -19.55
C ALA A 76 13.06 -8.34 -18.36
N PRO A 77 12.04 -9.13 -18.02
CA PRO A 77 12.08 -10.03 -16.86
C PRO A 77 13.29 -10.97 -16.84
N GLU A 78 13.77 -11.41 -18.00
CA GLU A 78 14.93 -12.29 -18.17
C GLU A 78 16.29 -11.57 -18.10
N ASP A 79 16.32 -10.24 -18.16
CA ASP A 79 17.56 -9.45 -18.09
C ASP A 79 17.98 -9.20 -16.64
N VAL A 80 18.50 -10.23 -16.00
CA VAL A 80 18.99 -10.17 -14.60
C VAL A 80 20.03 -9.08 -14.39
N ALA A 81 20.98 -8.91 -15.32
CA ALA A 81 22.00 -7.87 -15.21
C ALA A 81 21.41 -6.45 -15.31
N GLY A 82 20.46 -6.25 -16.21
CA GLY A 82 19.69 -5.01 -16.31
C GLY A 82 18.93 -4.72 -15.02
N TRP A 83 18.30 -5.70 -14.40
CA TRP A 83 17.60 -5.54 -13.12
C TRP A 83 18.56 -5.17 -11.99
N HIS A 84 19.75 -5.76 -11.91
CA HIS A 84 20.74 -5.34 -10.91
C HIS A 84 21.16 -3.88 -11.09
N ALA A 85 21.37 -3.44 -12.35
CA ALA A 85 21.69 -2.04 -12.66
C ALA A 85 20.52 -1.11 -12.31
N TYR A 86 19.27 -1.51 -12.64
CA TYR A 86 18.06 -0.77 -12.31
C TYR A 86 17.89 -0.59 -10.80
N VAL A 87 18.08 -1.67 -10.04
CA VAL A 87 18.02 -1.66 -8.56
C VAL A 87 19.10 -0.75 -7.97
N ALA A 88 20.33 -0.82 -8.46
CA ALA A 88 21.41 0.03 -8.00
C ALA A 88 21.12 1.52 -8.25
N ALA A 89 20.60 1.88 -9.43
CA ALA A 89 20.22 3.23 -9.78
C ALA A 89 19.03 3.73 -8.93
N GLY A 90 18.00 2.90 -8.75
CA GLY A 90 16.79 3.23 -7.97
C GLY A 90 17.07 3.40 -6.47
N ASN A 91 18.06 2.71 -5.95
CA ASN A 91 18.46 2.79 -4.54
C ASN A 91 19.39 3.99 -4.24
N ALA A 92 20.15 4.48 -5.23
CA ALA A 92 21.16 5.50 -5.06
C ALA A 92 20.67 6.82 -4.41
N PRO A 93 19.43 7.30 -4.64
CA PRO A 93 18.94 8.55 -4.03
C PRO A 93 18.75 8.49 -2.52
N LEU A 94 18.60 7.31 -1.89
CA LEU A 94 18.39 7.21 -0.45
C LEU A 94 19.72 7.41 0.31
N PRO A 95 19.86 8.43 1.16
CA PRO A 95 21.11 8.74 1.85
C PRO A 95 21.31 7.83 3.09
N VAL A 96 21.50 6.53 2.86
CA VAL A 96 21.56 5.48 3.88
C VAL A 96 22.51 5.80 5.01
N GLU A 97 23.75 6.18 4.70
CA GLU A 97 24.78 6.44 5.71
C GLU A 97 24.43 7.63 6.61
N MET A 98 23.79 8.64 6.06
CA MET A 98 23.33 9.81 6.82
C MET A 98 22.19 9.41 7.77
N ILE A 99 21.21 8.64 7.26
CA ILE A 99 20.08 8.16 8.04
C ILE A 99 20.55 7.28 9.21
N LEU A 100 21.44 6.33 8.94
CA LEU A 100 21.94 5.41 9.97
C LEU A 100 22.72 6.11 11.09
N LYS A 101 23.31 7.29 10.82
CA LYS A 101 24.00 8.11 11.82
C LYS A 101 23.07 8.99 12.68
N ILE A 102 21.79 9.14 12.33
CA ILE A 102 20.85 9.92 13.16
C ILE A 102 20.77 9.29 14.57
N PRO A 103 20.95 10.07 15.64
CA PRO A 103 20.91 9.53 16.99
C PRO A 103 19.48 9.17 17.45
N GLY A 104 19.36 8.43 18.54
CA GLY A 104 18.08 8.17 19.21
C GLY A 104 17.43 6.85 18.87
N VAL A 105 17.88 6.13 17.84
CA VAL A 105 17.42 4.77 17.50
C VAL A 105 18.62 3.89 17.20
N ASP A 106 18.74 2.79 17.91
CA ASP A 106 19.74 1.75 17.63
C ASP A 106 19.16 0.74 16.64
N VAL A 107 19.99 0.28 15.71
CA VAL A 107 19.54 -0.72 14.70
C VAL A 107 20.51 -1.90 14.71
N GLU A 108 19.97 -3.10 14.81
CA GLU A 108 20.74 -4.35 14.75
C GLU A 108 20.13 -5.34 13.74
N THR A 109 20.95 -6.23 13.22
CA THR A 109 20.51 -7.30 12.31
C THR A 109 20.15 -8.54 13.11
N ARG A 110 19.01 -9.15 12.82
CA ARG A 110 18.51 -10.39 13.38
C ARG A 110 18.16 -11.39 12.31
N GLN A 111 18.18 -12.69 12.66
CA GLN A 111 17.58 -13.73 11.84
C GLN A 111 16.32 -14.23 12.54
N MET A 112 15.17 -14.14 11.87
CA MET A 112 13.88 -14.52 12.41
C MET A 112 13.07 -15.31 11.39
N GLY A 113 12.65 -16.51 11.73
CA GLY A 113 11.89 -17.36 10.82
C GLY A 113 12.63 -17.73 9.52
N GLY A 114 13.96 -17.59 9.50
CA GLY A 114 14.80 -17.82 8.31
C GLY A 114 14.98 -16.58 7.43
N ALA A 115 14.38 -15.45 7.77
CA ALA A 115 14.55 -14.19 7.08
C ALA A 115 15.45 -13.20 7.86
N THR A 116 16.12 -12.31 7.16
CA THR A 116 16.82 -11.18 7.76
C THR A 116 15.84 -10.13 8.23
N VAL A 117 16.02 -9.62 9.44
CA VAL A 117 15.21 -8.57 10.05
C VAL A 117 16.10 -7.49 10.63
N TYR A 118 15.79 -6.23 10.37
CA TYR A 118 16.42 -5.10 11.02
C TYR A 118 15.58 -4.65 12.21
N LEU A 119 16.11 -4.87 13.40
CA LEU A 119 15.47 -4.46 14.66
C LEU A 119 15.91 -3.05 15.01
N ALA A 120 15.01 -2.10 14.88
CA ALA A 120 15.22 -0.70 15.22
C ALA A 120 14.54 -0.37 16.55
N THR A 121 15.35 0.03 17.56
CA THR A 121 14.89 0.26 18.92
C THR A 121 15.13 1.73 19.31
N PRO A 122 14.07 2.54 19.47
CA PRO A 122 14.18 3.88 20.01
C PRO A 122 14.72 3.89 21.45
N LYS A 123 15.57 4.87 21.77
CA LYS A 123 16.04 5.07 23.14
C LYS A 123 14.93 5.63 24.04
N GLY A 124 14.98 5.32 25.32
CA GLY A 124 14.04 5.87 26.30
C GLY A 124 12.64 5.25 26.29
N LEU A 125 12.43 4.12 25.60
CA LEU A 125 11.15 3.41 25.65
C LEU A 125 10.86 2.87 27.06
N SER A 126 9.59 2.96 27.47
CA SER A 126 9.07 2.29 28.67
C SER A 126 9.21 0.76 28.53
N GLU A 127 9.19 0.05 29.66
CA GLU A 127 9.21 -1.41 29.63
C GLU A 127 7.95 -1.99 28.94
N ALA A 128 6.80 -1.34 29.12
CA ALA A 128 5.56 -1.73 28.44
C ALA A 128 5.63 -1.55 26.93
N ASP A 129 6.26 -0.47 26.43
CA ASP A 129 6.43 -0.25 24.98
C ASP A 129 7.47 -1.20 24.39
N ARG A 130 8.46 -1.66 25.16
CA ARG A 130 9.42 -2.70 24.73
C ARG A 130 8.76 -4.06 24.52
N ARG A 131 7.59 -4.30 25.12
CA ARG A 131 6.79 -5.53 24.94
C ARG A 131 5.86 -5.50 23.74
N LYS A 132 5.98 -4.50 22.87
CA LYS A 132 5.21 -4.35 21.64
C LYS A 132 6.10 -4.50 20.42
N ALA A 133 5.58 -5.07 19.37
CA ALA A 133 6.29 -5.29 18.11
C ALA A 133 5.56 -4.62 16.93
N HIS A 134 6.26 -3.76 16.22
CA HIS A 134 5.83 -3.23 14.95
C HIS A 134 6.53 -3.98 13.83
N LEU A 135 5.81 -4.83 13.10
CA LEU A 135 6.30 -5.48 11.89
C LEU A 135 6.14 -4.50 10.71
N SER A 136 7.25 -4.02 10.19
CA SER A 136 7.31 -3.08 9.07
C SER A 136 7.76 -3.76 7.79
N ILE A 137 7.03 -3.53 6.69
CA ILE A 137 7.31 -4.10 5.38
C ILE A 137 7.54 -2.96 4.39
N HIS A 138 8.77 -2.84 3.89
CA HIS A 138 9.14 -1.74 3.01
C HIS A 138 8.54 -1.86 1.62
N GLY A 139 8.36 -0.71 0.94
CA GLY A 139 7.96 -0.63 -0.45
C GLY A 139 9.12 -0.83 -1.42
N GLY A 140 9.02 -0.23 -2.61
CA GLY A 140 10.06 -0.28 -3.64
C GLY A 140 9.75 -1.23 -4.79
N GLY A 141 8.47 -1.42 -5.12
CA GLY A 141 8.06 -2.24 -6.26
C GLY A 141 8.57 -3.68 -6.18
N TRP A 142 8.70 -4.24 -4.99
CA TRP A 142 9.23 -5.58 -4.68
C TRP A 142 10.71 -5.81 -5.08
N VAL A 143 11.41 -4.83 -5.63
CA VAL A 143 12.81 -4.97 -6.13
C VAL A 143 13.78 -3.99 -5.48
N LEU A 144 13.30 -2.86 -4.92
CA LEU A 144 14.13 -1.81 -4.34
C LEU A 144 14.16 -1.88 -2.81
N PHE A 145 15.18 -1.25 -2.24
CA PHE A 145 15.32 -0.94 -0.82
C PHE A 145 15.64 -2.12 0.09
N GLY A 146 16.15 -3.23 -0.43
CA GLY A 146 16.70 -4.31 0.39
C GLY A 146 18.03 -3.97 1.06
N GLY A 147 18.49 -4.82 1.97
CA GLY A 147 19.78 -4.69 2.65
C GLY A 147 19.89 -3.44 3.50
N ARG A 148 20.95 -2.67 3.29
CA ARG A 148 21.20 -1.43 4.06
C ARG A 148 20.11 -0.36 3.86
N HIS A 149 19.36 -0.39 2.75
CA HIS A 149 18.24 0.51 2.53
C HIS A 149 17.07 0.15 3.44
N ALA A 150 16.73 -1.15 3.55
CA ALA A 150 15.73 -1.65 4.50
C ALA A 150 16.12 -1.30 5.95
N MET A 151 17.41 -1.42 6.29
CA MET A 151 17.93 -1.01 7.60
C MET A 151 17.70 0.49 7.88
N ALA A 152 17.95 1.36 6.91
CA ALA A 152 17.71 2.80 7.03
C ALA A 152 16.21 3.11 7.15
N LEU A 153 15.37 2.45 6.36
CA LEU A 153 13.91 2.58 6.44
C LEU A 153 13.37 2.08 7.79
N ALA A 154 13.90 0.99 8.34
CA ALA A 154 13.57 0.51 9.69
C ALA A 154 13.78 1.59 10.74
N LYS A 155 14.93 2.28 10.66
CA LYS A 155 15.27 3.38 11.57
C LYS A 155 14.30 4.55 11.45
N ILE A 156 13.98 4.98 10.22
CA ILE A 156 13.00 6.04 9.97
C ILE A 156 11.64 5.65 10.55
N THR A 157 11.17 4.43 10.30
CA THR A 157 9.89 3.94 10.79
C THR A 157 9.85 3.92 12.32
N ALA A 158 10.91 3.44 12.96
CA ALA A 158 11.02 3.44 14.43
C ALA A 158 11.01 4.87 15.00
N MET A 159 11.65 5.84 14.33
CA MET A 159 11.60 7.25 14.72
C MET A 159 10.19 7.84 14.55
N GLN A 160 9.53 7.54 13.43
CA GLN A 160 8.17 8.03 13.14
C GLN A 160 7.15 7.50 14.13
N TYR A 161 7.14 6.21 14.39
CA TYR A 161 6.18 5.59 15.29
C TYR A 161 6.65 5.58 16.75
N GLY A 162 7.95 5.80 17.02
CA GLY A 162 8.56 5.79 18.34
C GLY A 162 8.36 4.46 19.08
N CYS A 163 8.43 3.34 18.37
CA CYS A 163 8.24 1.99 18.91
C CYS A 163 9.29 1.03 18.36
N VAL A 164 9.44 -0.12 19.02
CA VAL A 164 10.32 -1.18 18.53
C VAL A 164 9.81 -1.67 17.18
N THR A 165 10.64 -1.56 16.13
CA THR A 165 10.30 -1.90 14.76
C THR A 165 11.14 -3.07 14.27
N TYR A 166 10.46 -4.10 13.78
CA TYR A 166 11.01 -5.28 13.13
C TYR A 166 10.76 -5.13 11.62
N ALA A 167 11.75 -4.66 10.87
CA ALA A 167 11.64 -4.48 9.43
C ALA A 167 12.18 -5.72 8.71
N VAL A 168 11.33 -6.35 7.90
CA VAL A 168 11.72 -7.54 7.14
C VAL A 168 12.54 -7.12 5.93
N ASP A 169 13.74 -7.66 5.79
CA ASP A 169 14.52 -7.64 4.56
C ASP A 169 14.12 -8.86 3.74
N TYR A 170 12.93 -8.78 3.15
CA TYR A 170 12.34 -9.90 2.42
C TYR A 170 13.06 -10.16 1.11
N ARG A 171 13.12 -11.43 0.71
CA ARG A 171 13.70 -11.84 -0.56
C ARG A 171 12.91 -11.29 -1.73
N MET A 172 13.62 -10.78 -2.73
CA MET A 172 13.06 -10.02 -3.84
C MET A 172 13.46 -10.59 -5.21
N PRO A 173 12.68 -10.34 -6.26
CA PRO A 173 13.10 -10.52 -7.64
C PRO A 173 14.38 -9.72 -7.98
N PRO A 174 15.14 -10.10 -9.00
CA PRO A 174 14.88 -11.23 -9.93
C PRO A 174 15.09 -12.61 -9.34
N GLU A 175 15.92 -12.76 -8.30
CA GLU A 175 16.32 -14.09 -7.77
C GLU A 175 15.17 -14.80 -7.05
N HIS A 176 14.27 -14.03 -6.43
CA HIS A 176 13.23 -14.55 -5.56
C HIS A 176 11.86 -13.89 -5.81
N PRO A 177 11.21 -14.21 -6.93
CA PRO A 177 9.87 -13.69 -7.23
C PRO A 177 8.81 -14.22 -6.25
N PHE A 178 7.56 -13.86 -6.46
CA PHE A 178 6.44 -14.41 -5.70
C PHE A 178 6.49 -15.95 -5.64
N PRO A 179 6.27 -16.55 -4.47
CA PRO A 179 5.79 -15.97 -3.20
C PRO A 179 6.92 -15.76 -2.14
N ALA A 180 8.19 -15.63 -2.53
CA ALA A 180 9.31 -15.63 -1.58
C ALA A 180 9.20 -14.53 -0.52
N GLY A 181 9.00 -13.27 -0.92
CA GLY A 181 8.88 -12.15 0.00
C GLY A 181 7.69 -12.26 0.97
N LEU A 182 6.53 -12.72 0.48
CA LEU A 182 5.37 -12.99 1.33
C LEU A 182 5.65 -14.10 2.36
N ASN A 183 6.38 -15.15 1.95
CA ASN A 183 6.75 -16.23 2.85
C ASN A 183 7.70 -15.75 3.96
N ASP A 184 8.63 -14.87 3.64
CA ASP A 184 9.54 -14.27 4.63
C ASP A 184 8.77 -13.41 5.63
N CYS A 185 7.88 -12.53 5.15
CA CYS A 185 7.00 -11.73 6.01
C CYS A 185 6.16 -12.61 6.94
N PHE A 186 5.61 -13.70 6.42
CA PHE A 186 4.81 -14.64 7.21
C PHE A 186 5.64 -15.39 8.26
N ALA A 187 6.85 -15.82 7.92
CA ALA A 187 7.75 -16.49 8.85
C ALA A 187 8.16 -15.58 10.02
N VAL A 188 8.47 -14.30 9.72
CA VAL A 188 8.78 -13.29 10.75
C VAL A 188 7.55 -13.00 11.61
N TYR A 189 6.36 -12.85 10.99
CA TYR A 189 5.11 -12.66 11.74
C TYR A 189 4.89 -13.78 12.76
N ARG A 190 5.05 -15.05 12.35
CA ARG A 190 4.91 -16.21 13.24
C ARG A 190 5.90 -16.19 14.43
N ALA A 191 7.13 -15.76 14.17
CA ALA A 191 8.14 -15.64 15.24
C ALA A 191 7.72 -14.55 16.24
N LEU A 192 7.33 -13.36 15.74
CA LEU A 192 6.88 -12.25 16.58
C LEU A 192 5.60 -12.59 17.35
N LEU A 193 4.66 -13.30 16.71
CA LEU A 193 3.41 -13.74 17.36
C LEU A 193 3.69 -14.60 18.60
N LYS A 194 4.67 -15.50 18.49
CA LYS A 194 5.11 -16.35 19.62
C LYS A 194 5.70 -15.53 20.77
N ASP A 195 6.49 -14.49 20.45
CA ASP A 195 7.24 -13.72 21.44
C ASP A 195 6.37 -12.62 22.10
N PHE A 196 5.46 -12.00 21.34
CA PHE A 196 4.72 -10.81 21.77
C PHE A 196 3.20 -11.04 21.94
N GLY A 197 2.62 -12.02 21.23
CA GLY A 197 1.17 -12.20 21.12
C GLY A 197 0.52 -11.15 20.22
N ALA A 198 -0.57 -11.51 19.58
CA ALA A 198 -1.23 -10.71 18.52
C ALA A 198 -1.65 -9.30 18.97
N ARG A 199 -2.11 -9.17 20.22
CA ARG A 199 -2.56 -7.90 20.81
C ARG A 199 -1.45 -6.85 20.95
N ASN A 200 -0.19 -7.28 20.98
CA ASN A 200 0.97 -6.41 21.08
C ASN A 200 1.64 -6.17 19.72
N MET A 201 1.00 -6.58 18.64
CA MET A 201 1.57 -6.46 17.30
C MET A 201 0.83 -5.43 16.45
N LEU A 202 1.61 -4.58 15.78
CA LEU A 202 1.21 -3.71 14.68
C LEU A 202 1.88 -4.22 13.41
N VAL A 203 1.18 -4.23 12.29
CA VAL A 203 1.75 -4.46 10.96
C VAL A 203 1.59 -3.20 10.13
N SER A 204 2.60 -2.80 9.38
CA SER A 204 2.50 -1.72 8.41
C SER A 204 3.25 -2.03 7.13
N GLY A 205 2.78 -1.45 6.03
CA GLY A 205 3.47 -1.49 4.77
C GLY A 205 3.07 -0.35 3.85
N GLY A 206 4.01 0.08 3.01
CA GLY A 206 3.77 1.10 1.99
C GLY A 206 3.98 0.55 0.59
N SER A 207 3.16 0.99 -0.40
CA SER A 207 3.33 0.59 -1.81
C SER A 207 3.34 -0.96 -1.96
N ALA A 208 4.38 -1.52 -2.57
CA ALA A 208 4.62 -2.97 -2.64
C ALA A 208 4.65 -3.63 -1.25
N GLY A 209 5.19 -2.96 -0.23
CA GLY A 209 5.14 -3.44 1.16
C GLY A 209 3.72 -3.42 1.73
N GLY A 210 2.88 -2.49 1.29
CA GLY A 210 1.44 -2.47 1.60
C GLY A 210 0.69 -3.65 0.96
N ASN A 211 1.09 -4.05 -0.25
CA ASN A 211 0.64 -5.28 -0.89
C ASN A 211 0.99 -6.51 -0.06
N LEU A 212 2.27 -6.66 0.30
CA LEU A 212 2.73 -7.77 1.12
C LEU A 212 2.06 -7.79 2.50
N ALA A 213 1.83 -6.61 3.12
CA ALA A 213 1.14 -6.50 4.40
C ALA A 213 -0.32 -6.95 4.31
N ALA A 214 -1.04 -6.55 3.27
CA ALA A 214 -2.43 -6.96 3.03
C ALA A 214 -2.52 -8.45 2.68
N ALA A 215 -1.64 -8.97 1.81
CA ALA A 215 -1.54 -10.40 1.49
C ALA A 215 -1.18 -11.24 2.73
N LEU A 216 -0.34 -10.71 3.61
CA LEU A 216 0.03 -11.33 4.88
C LEU A 216 -1.22 -11.55 5.77
N MET A 217 -2.17 -10.61 5.79
CA MET A 217 -3.42 -10.79 6.56
C MET A 217 -4.23 -12.00 6.06
N LEU A 218 -4.35 -12.17 4.75
CA LEU A 218 -5.00 -13.34 4.18
C LEU A 218 -4.26 -14.65 4.56
N LYS A 219 -2.92 -14.63 4.48
CA LYS A 219 -2.10 -15.80 4.81
C LYS A 219 -2.13 -16.16 6.29
N ILE A 220 -2.22 -15.18 7.18
CA ILE A 220 -2.41 -15.37 8.63
C ILE A 220 -3.74 -16.08 8.90
N ARG A 221 -4.84 -15.60 8.30
CA ARG A 221 -6.16 -16.23 8.39
C ARG A 221 -6.14 -17.67 7.90
N ASP A 222 -5.58 -17.91 6.71
CA ASP A 222 -5.55 -19.24 6.09
C ASP A 222 -4.71 -20.25 6.89
N ALA A 223 -3.76 -19.74 7.67
CA ALA A 223 -2.97 -20.53 8.62
C ALA A 223 -3.66 -20.71 9.99
N GLY A 224 -4.84 -20.14 10.20
CA GLY A 224 -5.55 -20.20 11.48
C GLY A 224 -4.84 -19.47 12.63
N LEU A 225 -4.02 -18.46 12.33
CA LEU A 225 -3.29 -17.68 13.33
C LEU A 225 -4.09 -16.43 13.75
N GLU A 226 -3.81 -15.96 14.97
CA GLU A 226 -4.35 -14.68 15.44
C GLU A 226 -3.80 -13.52 14.62
N LYS A 227 -4.68 -12.58 14.24
CA LYS A 227 -4.35 -11.35 13.50
C LYS A 227 -3.81 -10.26 14.45
N PRO A 228 -2.97 -9.32 13.96
CA PRO A 228 -2.41 -8.26 14.79
C PRO A 228 -3.48 -7.29 15.30
N SER A 229 -3.16 -6.44 16.25
CA SER A 229 -4.07 -5.39 16.77
C SER A 229 -4.50 -4.39 15.72
N ALA A 230 -3.60 -4.05 14.81
CA ALA A 230 -3.84 -3.02 13.79
C ALA A 230 -3.00 -3.26 12.55
N LEU A 231 -3.50 -2.74 11.41
CA LEU A 231 -2.80 -2.71 10.13
C LEU A 231 -2.77 -1.27 9.58
N ILE A 232 -1.62 -0.82 9.10
CA ILE A 232 -1.48 0.45 8.39
C ILE A 232 -1.03 0.17 6.96
N LEU A 233 -1.78 0.69 5.99
CA LEU A 233 -1.50 0.58 4.57
C LEU A 233 -1.32 1.99 3.99
N GLN A 234 -0.08 2.34 3.63
CA GLN A 234 0.22 3.63 3.02
C GLN A 234 0.39 3.48 1.51
N THR A 235 -0.46 4.14 0.72
CA THR A 235 -0.43 4.08 -0.75
C THR A 235 -0.26 2.64 -1.27
N PRO A 236 -1.05 1.66 -0.77
CA PRO A 236 -0.80 0.24 -1.03
C PRO A 236 -1.15 -0.15 -2.47
N VAL A 237 -0.40 -1.07 -3.05
CA VAL A 237 -0.84 -1.83 -4.22
C VAL A 237 -1.80 -2.93 -3.73
N THR A 238 -3.03 -2.92 -4.19
CA THR A 238 -4.02 -3.95 -3.78
C THR A 238 -4.60 -4.72 -4.96
N ASP A 239 -4.33 -4.25 -6.18
CA ASP A 239 -4.79 -4.84 -7.43
C ASP A 239 -3.69 -4.75 -8.51
N LEU A 240 -3.03 -5.87 -8.79
CA LEU A 240 -1.96 -5.96 -9.79
C LEU A 240 -2.46 -6.00 -11.24
N THR A 241 -3.78 -5.89 -11.46
CA THR A 241 -4.35 -5.75 -12.81
C THR A 241 -4.31 -4.32 -13.32
N ASN A 242 -3.94 -3.35 -12.50
CA ASN A 242 -3.92 -1.92 -12.79
C ASN A 242 -5.28 -1.38 -13.30
N ALA A 243 -6.39 -2.04 -12.94
CA ALA A 243 -7.75 -1.68 -13.39
C ALA A 243 -8.32 -0.42 -12.70
N GLY A 244 -7.60 0.17 -11.77
CA GLY A 244 -8.02 1.37 -11.04
C GLY A 244 -7.98 2.63 -11.91
N ASP A 245 -9.05 3.44 -11.89
CA ASP A 245 -9.18 4.68 -12.69
C ASP A 245 -8.00 5.65 -12.48
N SER A 246 -7.55 5.84 -11.22
CA SER A 246 -6.46 6.77 -10.89
C SER A 246 -5.15 6.42 -11.58
N TRP A 247 -4.95 5.15 -11.94
CA TRP A 247 -3.75 4.71 -12.66
C TRP A 247 -3.54 5.49 -13.96
N GLN A 248 -4.62 5.73 -14.69
CA GLN A 248 -4.61 6.49 -15.96
C GLN A 248 -4.84 7.99 -15.74
N VAL A 249 -5.83 8.36 -14.92
CA VAL A 249 -6.22 9.77 -14.75
C VAL A 249 -5.16 10.63 -14.08
N LEU A 250 -4.31 10.03 -13.23
CA LEU A 250 -3.25 10.74 -12.51
C LEU A 250 -1.86 10.58 -13.14
N TYR A 251 -1.77 9.95 -14.31
CA TYR A 251 -0.51 9.85 -15.05
C TYR A 251 0.08 11.22 -15.33
N GLY A 252 1.35 11.42 -14.99
CA GLY A 252 2.07 12.69 -15.10
C GLY A 252 1.89 13.64 -13.90
N LEU A 253 0.93 13.38 -13.00
CA LEU A 253 0.76 14.17 -11.76
C LEU A 253 1.50 13.58 -10.56
N ASP A 254 1.77 12.29 -10.61
CA ASP A 254 2.54 11.57 -9.60
C ASP A 254 4.04 11.60 -9.97
N PRO A 255 4.90 12.27 -9.16
CA PRO A 255 6.33 12.33 -9.44
C PRO A 255 7.09 11.05 -9.10
N VAL A 256 6.44 10.06 -8.49
CA VAL A 256 7.04 8.78 -8.08
C VAL A 256 6.68 7.67 -9.05
N LEU A 257 5.39 7.46 -9.29
CA LEU A 257 4.88 6.45 -10.23
C LEU A 257 4.74 7.06 -11.64
N ARG A 258 5.86 7.15 -12.35
CA ARG A 258 5.94 7.87 -13.64
C ARG A 258 5.90 6.96 -14.86
N ASP A 259 5.95 5.65 -14.69
CA ASP A 259 5.85 4.68 -15.77
C ASP A 259 4.40 4.67 -16.33
N PRO A 260 4.20 4.85 -17.64
CA PRO A 260 2.85 4.83 -18.22
C PRO A 260 2.16 3.47 -18.07
N ASP A 261 2.90 2.38 -18.18
CA ASP A 261 2.36 1.01 -18.32
C ASP A 261 2.17 0.28 -16.98
N GLY A 262 2.63 0.85 -15.89
CA GLY A 262 2.44 0.22 -14.59
C GLY A 262 3.61 0.36 -13.63
N VAL A 263 3.56 -0.38 -12.55
CA VAL A 263 4.75 -0.60 -11.72
C VAL A 263 5.61 -1.57 -12.51
N GLY A 264 6.69 -1.07 -13.10
CA GLY A 264 7.50 -1.82 -14.06
C GLY A 264 8.09 -3.14 -13.56
N SER A 265 8.15 -3.32 -12.24
CA SER A 265 8.59 -4.58 -11.61
C SER A 265 7.44 -5.59 -11.37
N THR A 266 6.19 -5.25 -11.74
CA THR A 266 5.03 -6.11 -11.49
C THR A 266 5.16 -7.46 -12.19
N GLU A 267 5.52 -7.47 -13.46
CA GLU A 267 5.68 -8.72 -14.24
C GLU A 267 6.77 -9.62 -13.64
N LEU A 268 7.89 -9.02 -13.24
CA LEU A 268 8.99 -9.73 -12.59
C LEU A 268 8.53 -10.34 -11.25
N TYR A 269 7.75 -9.61 -10.46
CA TYR A 269 7.22 -10.10 -9.21
C TYR A 269 6.17 -11.20 -9.41
N LEU A 270 5.25 -11.03 -10.39
CA LEU A 270 4.22 -12.01 -10.73
C LEU A 270 4.79 -13.35 -11.15
N ASN A 271 5.91 -13.36 -11.87
CA ASN A 271 6.55 -14.57 -12.37
C ASN A 271 5.57 -15.53 -13.07
N GLY A 272 4.72 -14.99 -13.94
CA GLY A 272 3.72 -15.74 -14.70
C GLY A 272 2.49 -16.20 -13.92
N ASN A 273 2.32 -15.81 -12.67
CA ASN A 273 1.11 -16.08 -11.89
C ASN A 273 -0.04 -15.14 -12.29
N ASP A 274 -1.28 -15.60 -12.10
CA ASP A 274 -2.47 -14.79 -12.32
C ASP A 274 -2.48 -13.57 -11.37
N PRO A 275 -2.50 -12.32 -11.88
CA PRO A 275 -2.53 -11.13 -11.06
C PRO A 275 -3.77 -11.03 -10.17
N ARG A 276 -4.85 -11.78 -10.46
CA ARG A 276 -6.07 -11.81 -9.63
C ARG A 276 -5.98 -12.75 -8.44
N GLN A 277 -4.88 -13.52 -8.32
CA GLN A 277 -4.70 -14.38 -7.15
C GLN A 277 -4.70 -13.54 -5.86
N PRO A 278 -5.45 -13.93 -4.80
CA PRO A 278 -5.61 -13.13 -3.59
C PRO A 278 -4.30 -12.77 -2.85
N TYR A 279 -3.28 -13.61 -2.92
CA TYR A 279 -1.98 -13.30 -2.31
C TYR A 279 -1.12 -12.35 -3.16
N LEU A 280 -1.50 -12.10 -4.41
CA LEU A 280 -0.91 -11.10 -5.29
C LEU A 280 -1.75 -9.82 -5.27
N SER A 281 -3.06 -9.95 -5.39
CA SER A 281 -4.02 -8.83 -5.32
C SER A 281 -5.01 -9.03 -4.16
N PRO A 282 -4.66 -8.56 -2.96
CA PRO A 282 -5.49 -8.76 -1.77
C PRO A 282 -6.92 -8.26 -1.89
N LEU A 283 -7.18 -7.32 -2.79
CA LEU A 283 -8.52 -6.82 -3.08
C LEU A 283 -9.50 -7.92 -3.52
N PHE A 284 -9.02 -8.98 -4.15
CA PHE A 284 -9.84 -10.12 -4.60
C PHE A 284 -9.98 -11.24 -3.55
N GLY A 285 -9.42 -11.05 -2.36
CA GLY A 285 -9.49 -12.01 -1.27
C GLY A 285 -10.79 -11.91 -0.48
N ASP A 286 -11.07 -12.94 0.33
CA ASP A 286 -12.10 -12.85 1.38
C ASP A 286 -11.53 -12.05 2.56
N LEU A 287 -12.05 -10.84 2.77
CA LEU A 287 -11.52 -9.87 3.73
C LEU A 287 -12.19 -9.99 5.11
N ALA A 288 -13.37 -10.59 5.21
CA ALA A 288 -14.25 -10.48 6.37
C ALA A 288 -13.60 -10.96 7.69
N THR A 289 -12.84 -12.05 7.64
CA THR A 289 -12.19 -12.62 8.84
C THR A 289 -10.70 -12.37 8.88
N ALA A 290 -10.10 -11.91 7.78
CA ALA A 290 -8.66 -11.79 7.62
C ALA A 290 -8.09 -10.51 8.25
N PHE A 291 -8.77 -9.37 8.11
CA PHE A 291 -8.21 -8.08 8.45
C PHE A 291 -8.50 -7.64 9.89
N PRO A 292 -7.53 -7.06 10.60
CA PRO A 292 -7.74 -6.32 11.84
C PRO A 292 -8.31 -4.92 11.53
N PRO A 293 -8.56 -4.06 12.53
CA PRO A 293 -8.74 -2.63 12.29
C PRO A 293 -7.63 -2.10 11.40
N THR A 294 -8.02 -1.44 10.29
CA THR A 294 -7.08 -1.06 9.21
C THR A 294 -7.15 0.44 8.93
N HIS A 295 -6.01 1.11 8.93
CA HIS A 295 -5.85 2.51 8.53
C HIS A 295 -5.20 2.58 7.15
N LEU A 296 -5.91 3.18 6.20
CA LEU A 296 -5.44 3.35 4.83
C LEU A 296 -5.11 4.82 4.60
N ILE A 297 -4.00 5.08 3.92
CA ILE A 297 -3.50 6.43 3.63
C ILE A 297 -3.20 6.53 2.14
N THR A 298 -3.68 7.59 1.48
CA THR A 298 -3.39 7.91 0.09
C THR A 298 -3.49 9.42 -0.15
N GLY A 299 -3.27 9.85 -1.39
CA GLY A 299 -3.39 11.24 -1.76
C GLY A 299 -4.04 11.46 -3.12
N THR A 300 -4.50 12.69 -3.35
CA THR A 300 -5.24 13.02 -4.58
C THR A 300 -4.37 13.06 -5.83
N ARG A 301 -3.04 12.92 -5.72
CA ARG A 301 -2.10 12.74 -6.83
C ARG A 301 -1.40 11.38 -6.84
N ASP A 302 -1.76 10.49 -5.93
CA ASP A 302 -1.23 9.11 -5.88
C ASP A 302 -1.90 8.25 -6.96
N ARG A 303 -1.15 7.69 -7.87
CA ARG A 303 -1.68 6.80 -8.92
C ARG A 303 -2.32 5.52 -8.37
N LEU A 304 -2.02 5.14 -7.11
CA LEU A 304 -2.68 4.04 -6.40
C LEU A 304 -3.88 4.50 -5.55
N LEU A 305 -4.41 5.71 -5.77
CA LEU A 305 -5.61 6.18 -5.09
C LEU A 305 -6.79 5.21 -5.24
N SER A 306 -7.04 4.74 -6.47
CA SER A 306 -8.13 3.77 -6.73
C SER A 306 -7.92 2.45 -5.97
N ASP A 307 -6.69 1.95 -5.88
CA ASP A 307 -6.35 0.75 -5.12
C ASP A 307 -6.73 0.93 -3.65
N THR A 308 -6.32 2.04 -3.07
CA THR A 308 -6.60 2.37 -1.66
C THR A 308 -8.09 2.56 -1.40
N VAL A 309 -8.80 3.31 -2.26
CA VAL A 309 -10.24 3.57 -2.11
C VAL A 309 -11.06 2.30 -2.29
N ARG A 310 -10.73 1.47 -3.29
CA ARG A 310 -11.41 0.19 -3.55
C ARG A 310 -11.19 -0.78 -2.39
N MET A 311 -9.96 -0.85 -1.86
CA MET A 311 -9.64 -1.69 -0.69
C MET A 311 -10.40 -1.23 0.55
N HIS A 312 -10.45 0.08 0.83
CA HIS A 312 -11.25 0.64 1.93
C HIS A 312 -12.73 0.28 1.79
N ALA A 313 -13.32 0.46 0.61
CA ALA A 313 -14.71 0.11 0.36
C ALA A 313 -14.99 -1.38 0.56
N ALA A 314 -14.08 -2.25 0.08
CA ALA A 314 -14.19 -3.71 0.23
C ALA A 314 -14.08 -4.15 1.71
N LEU A 315 -13.16 -3.58 2.48
CA LEU A 315 -13.04 -3.84 3.93
C LEU A 315 -14.33 -3.45 4.66
N ARG A 316 -14.90 -2.29 4.37
CA ARG A 316 -16.16 -1.85 4.97
C ARG A 316 -17.34 -2.74 4.59
N ALA A 317 -17.42 -3.15 3.32
CA ALA A 317 -18.44 -4.10 2.87
C ALA A 317 -18.33 -5.47 3.57
N ALA A 318 -17.10 -5.85 3.95
CA ALA A 318 -16.80 -7.04 4.73
C ALA A 318 -16.97 -6.86 6.26
N ASN A 319 -17.53 -5.73 6.72
CA ASN A 319 -17.68 -5.36 8.13
C ASN A 319 -16.36 -5.30 8.91
N VAL A 320 -15.25 -5.02 8.24
CA VAL A 320 -13.96 -4.74 8.88
C VAL A 320 -13.91 -3.25 9.24
N GLU A 321 -13.45 -2.94 10.44
CA GLU A 321 -13.19 -1.56 10.84
C GLU A 321 -12.05 -0.99 9.97
N ALA A 322 -12.38 -0.04 9.09
CA ALA A 322 -11.45 0.57 8.18
C ALA A 322 -11.60 2.10 8.18
N ASP A 323 -10.49 2.78 8.31
CA ASP A 323 -10.37 4.24 8.26
C ASP A 323 -9.54 4.65 7.04
N LEU A 324 -9.88 5.78 6.42
CA LEU A 324 -9.22 6.26 5.21
C LEU A 324 -8.82 7.73 5.36
N TYR A 325 -7.54 8.01 5.26
CA TYR A 325 -6.98 9.35 5.17
C TYR A 325 -6.58 9.66 3.72
N VAL A 326 -7.18 10.67 3.12
CA VAL A 326 -6.82 11.17 1.78
C VAL A 326 -6.22 12.56 1.90
N SER A 327 -4.94 12.71 1.61
CA SER A 327 -4.24 13.99 1.69
C SER A 327 -4.31 14.75 0.37
N GLU A 328 -4.57 16.05 0.46
CA GLU A 328 -4.63 16.94 -0.71
C GLU A 328 -3.30 16.99 -1.44
N ALA A 329 -3.35 16.75 -2.74
CA ALA A 329 -2.20 16.76 -3.66
C ALA A 329 -1.04 15.84 -3.27
N MET A 330 -1.19 14.98 -2.29
CA MET A 330 -0.15 14.02 -1.90
C MET A 330 0.07 13.01 -3.04
N PRO A 331 1.31 12.86 -3.52
CA PRO A 331 1.68 11.83 -4.49
C PRO A 331 1.91 10.49 -3.78
N HIS A 332 2.26 9.48 -4.54
CA HIS A 332 2.69 8.19 -4.01
C HIS A 332 3.79 8.33 -2.95
N ALA A 333 3.65 7.63 -1.84
CA ALA A 333 4.57 7.62 -0.70
C ALA A 333 4.77 8.97 0.05
N GLY A 334 3.99 10.02 -0.24
CA GLY A 334 4.03 11.30 0.47
C GLY A 334 4.95 12.35 -0.18
N PHE A 335 5.23 13.42 0.57
CA PHE A 335 6.06 14.54 0.11
C PHE A 335 7.52 14.47 0.61
N GLY A 336 8.04 13.27 0.82
CA GLY A 336 9.42 13.08 1.30
C GLY A 336 9.57 13.20 2.82
N GLN A 337 8.49 13.10 3.57
CA GLN A 337 8.42 13.00 5.04
C GLN A 337 8.82 14.27 5.82
N GLN A 338 8.96 15.42 5.16
CA GLN A 338 9.43 16.65 5.78
C GLN A 338 8.44 17.83 5.70
N THR A 339 7.30 17.65 5.05
CA THR A 339 6.32 18.71 4.90
C THR A 339 5.32 18.75 6.06
N PRO A 340 4.62 19.89 6.28
CA PRO A 340 3.51 19.96 7.24
C PRO A 340 2.44 18.91 6.97
N GLU A 341 2.17 18.59 5.70
CA GLU A 341 1.22 17.55 5.28
C GLU A 341 1.66 16.17 5.76
N ASP A 342 2.95 15.80 5.58
CA ASP A 342 3.49 14.54 6.08
C ASP A 342 3.36 14.44 7.61
N GLN A 343 3.62 15.55 8.32
CA GLN A 343 3.47 15.60 9.78
C GLN A 343 2.00 15.47 10.21
N ALA A 344 1.07 16.06 9.47
CA ALA A 344 -0.37 15.92 9.73
C ALA A 344 -0.82 14.46 9.56
N ILE A 345 -0.39 13.78 8.50
CA ILE A 345 -0.65 12.35 8.27
C ILE A 345 -0.11 11.50 9.43
N LEU A 346 1.15 11.73 9.82
CA LEU A 346 1.77 11.00 10.92
C LEU A 346 1.05 11.24 12.25
N SER A 347 0.62 12.48 12.51
CA SER A 347 -0.15 12.84 13.71
C SER A 347 -1.51 12.14 13.73
N ASP A 348 -2.22 12.12 12.61
CA ASP A 348 -3.50 11.43 12.46
C ASP A 348 -3.35 9.92 12.66
N THR A 349 -2.38 9.31 12.00
CA THR A 349 -2.06 7.88 12.15
C THR A 349 -1.76 7.52 13.61
N ARG A 350 -0.98 8.35 14.32
CA ARG A 350 -0.69 8.13 15.75
C ARG A 350 -1.95 8.24 16.62
N LYS A 351 -2.85 9.18 16.34
CA LYS A 351 -4.14 9.30 17.07
C LYS A 351 -5.00 8.06 16.83
N TRP A 352 -5.06 7.60 15.59
CA TRP A 352 -5.80 6.39 15.24
C TRP A 352 -5.24 5.15 15.96
N LEU A 353 -3.91 5.01 16.04
CA LEU A 353 -3.22 3.92 16.73
C LEU A 353 -3.45 3.95 18.25
N ASN A 354 -3.49 5.13 18.88
CA ASN A 354 -3.65 5.24 20.34
C ASN A 354 -4.94 4.57 20.85
N GLY A 355 -5.99 4.53 20.04
CA GLY A 355 -7.23 3.82 20.38
C GLY A 355 -7.16 2.30 20.23
N ARG A 356 -6.16 1.75 19.53
CA ARG A 356 -6.11 0.34 19.12
C ARG A 356 -4.83 -0.37 19.52
N TRP A 357 -3.77 0.37 19.64
CA TRP A 357 -2.45 -0.10 20.05
C TRP A 357 -1.79 0.94 20.97
N PRO A 358 -2.42 1.19 22.15
CA PRO A 358 -2.04 2.29 23.04
C PRO A 358 -0.60 2.13 23.53
N ARG A 359 0.13 3.24 23.57
CA ARG A 359 1.47 3.32 24.17
C ARG A 359 1.36 3.65 25.65
N ALA A 360 2.32 3.17 26.43
CA ALA A 360 2.40 3.43 27.86
C ALA A 360 2.90 4.84 28.15
#